data_57af1a25398c8de3a7f8dbde29fc2e53
#
_entry.id   57af1a25398c8de3a7f8dbde29fc2e53
#
_cell.length_a   1.000
_cell.length_b   1.000
_cell.length_c   1.000
_cell.angle_alpha   90.00
_cell.angle_beta   90.00
_cell.angle_gamma   90.00
#
_symmetry.space_group_name_H-M   'P 1'
#
loop_
_entity.id
_entity.type
_entity.pdbx_description
1 polymer ?
#
loop_
_entity_poly.entity_id
_entity_poly.type
_entity_poly.pdbx_seq_one_letter_code
_entity_poly.pdbx_strand_id
1 'polypeptide(L)'
;MGIKVVNSPEGPTRSVAELTLGLMIAVSRKFGITIQGTKEGNWPKKQKGTELYNKTIGIIGTGAIGAMFANYCLALGMRVIGFDIVKNESLVSLDNFEYSSFEDLISNSDIISLHVPLLPQTKHMINKDTIDQMKDCVILLNASRGGLLDESALLDGLNSGKIAGIGLDVYETEPVLSNNTLVNHPLSVTTPHIGAQTSEASRNNSMIVTQKLLEFFSIN
;
A
#
# COMPACT_ATOMS: atom_id res chain seq x y z
N MET A 1 14.71 17.78 30.47
CA MET A 1 15.21 16.41 30.56
C MET A 1 15.50 15.94 29.15
N GLY A 2 16.76 15.58 28.82
CA GLY A 2 17.12 15.10 27.50
C GLY A 2 16.94 13.60 27.40
N ILE A 3 15.70 13.13 27.09
CA ILE A 3 15.46 11.72 26.78
C ILE A 3 15.83 11.50 25.31
N LYS A 4 16.75 10.57 25.03
CA LYS A 4 17.04 10.13 23.65
C LYS A 4 16.09 8.99 23.27
N VAL A 5 15.54 9.09 22.08
CA VAL A 5 14.66 8.08 21.50
C VAL A 5 15.38 7.41 20.34
N VAL A 6 15.33 6.09 20.30
CA VAL A 6 15.89 5.26 19.22
C VAL A 6 14.74 4.48 18.58
N ASN A 7 14.71 4.44 17.26
CA ASN A 7 13.72 3.69 16.48
C ASN A 7 14.38 2.92 15.33
N SER A 8 13.63 2.02 14.70
CA SER A 8 14.07 1.16 13.59
C SER A 8 13.10 1.22 12.41
N PRO A 9 12.94 2.37 11.75
CA PRO A 9 11.97 2.51 10.66
C PRO A 9 12.28 1.61 9.46
N GLU A 10 13.54 1.21 9.28
CA GLU A 10 14.02 0.33 8.22
C GLU A 10 13.73 -1.15 8.46
N GLY A 11 13.49 -1.57 9.72
CA GLY A 11 13.33 -2.97 10.10
C GLY A 11 12.19 -3.72 9.39
N PRO A 12 10.98 -3.15 9.25
CA PRO A 12 9.86 -3.82 8.62
C PRO A 12 9.78 -3.60 7.10
N THR A 13 10.76 -2.95 6.46
CA THR A 13 10.70 -2.55 5.04
C THR A 13 10.25 -3.67 4.12
N ARG A 14 10.90 -4.84 4.20
CA ARG A 14 10.59 -5.99 3.36
C ARG A 14 9.21 -6.56 3.66
N SER A 15 8.89 -6.73 4.93
CA SER A 15 7.60 -7.26 5.38
C SER A 15 6.42 -6.44 4.82
N VAL A 16 6.48 -5.11 4.91
CA VAL A 16 5.44 -4.22 4.41
C VAL A 16 5.36 -4.27 2.89
N ALA A 17 6.50 -4.28 2.19
CA ALA A 17 6.52 -4.37 0.73
C ALA A 17 5.92 -5.71 0.23
N GLU A 18 6.22 -6.83 0.91
CA GLU A 18 5.67 -8.15 0.59
C GLU A 18 4.17 -8.24 0.91
N LEU A 19 3.70 -7.67 2.02
CA LEU A 19 2.27 -7.59 2.32
C LEU A 19 1.54 -6.78 1.24
N THR A 20 2.10 -5.63 0.83
CA THR A 20 1.51 -4.80 -0.23
C THR A 20 1.41 -5.56 -1.55
N LEU A 21 2.42 -6.35 -1.90
CA LEU A 21 2.38 -7.25 -3.06
C LEU A 21 1.28 -8.30 -2.91
N GLY A 22 1.14 -8.89 -1.74
CA GLY A 22 0.06 -9.84 -1.43
C GLY A 22 -1.33 -9.22 -1.59
N LEU A 23 -1.53 -8.01 -1.04
CA LEU A 23 -2.78 -7.25 -1.19
C LEU A 23 -3.06 -6.92 -2.66
N MET A 24 -2.06 -6.46 -3.41
CA MET A 24 -2.19 -6.16 -4.84
C MET A 24 -2.69 -7.38 -5.63
N ILE A 25 -2.07 -8.54 -5.44
CA ILE A 25 -2.47 -9.79 -6.10
C ILE A 25 -3.88 -10.19 -5.66
N ALA A 26 -4.16 -10.13 -4.37
CA ALA A 26 -5.45 -10.55 -3.81
C ALA A 26 -6.62 -9.71 -4.34
N VAL A 27 -6.45 -8.39 -4.43
CA VAL A 27 -7.45 -7.47 -5.01
C VAL A 27 -7.61 -7.71 -6.50
N SER A 28 -6.50 -7.74 -7.24
CA SER A 28 -6.51 -7.95 -8.70
C SER A 28 -7.16 -9.28 -9.10
N ARG A 29 -7.06 -10.31 -8.26
CA ARG A 29 -7.65 -11.64 -8.49
C ARG A 29 -8.98 -11.85 -7.73
N LYS A 30 -9.53 -10.78 -7.11
CA LYS A 30 -10.82 -10.79 -6.38
C LYS A 30 -10.88 -11.86 -5.29
N PHE A 31 -9.80 -12.04 -4.54
CA PHE A 31 -9.70 -13.07 -3.50
C PHE A 31 -10.75 -12.91 -2.39
N GLY A 32 -11.13 -11.68 -2.03
CA GLY A 32 -12.20 -11.43 -1.07
C GLY A 32 -13.47 -12.22 -1.43
N ILE A 33 -13.99 -12.02 -2.64
CA ILE A 33 -15.19 -12.69 -3.13
C ILE A 33 -14.96 -14.18 -3.36
N THR A 34 -13.84 -14.55 -4.01
CA THR A 34 -13.64 -15.92 -4.47
C THR A 34 -13.32 -16.87 -3.33
N ILE A 35 -12.51 -16.45 -2.35
CA ILE A 35 -12.18 -17.25 -1.18
C ILE A 35 -13.42 -17.44 -0.29
N GLN A 36 -14.14 -16.34 -0.01
CA GLN A 36 -15.35 -16.42 0.82
C GLN A 36 -16.42 -17.29 0.18
N GLY A 37 -16.74 -17.03 -1.09
CA GLY A 37 -17.72 -17.83 -1.80
C GLY A 37 -17.36 -19.31 -1.91
N THR A 38 -16.07 -19.64 -2.07
CA THR A 38 -15.61 -21.05 -2.08
C THR A 38 -15.82 -21.71 -0.72
N LYS A 39 -15.51 -21.00 0.39
CA LYS A 39 -15.77 -21.52 1.75
C LYS A 39 -17.25 -21.75 2.04
N GLU A 40 -18.12 -20.92 1.47
CA GLU A 40 -19.58 -21.02 1.57
C GLU A 40 -20.19 -22.04 0.60
N GLY A 41 -19.41 -22.66 -0.28
CA GLY A 41 -19.89 -23.61 -1.29
C GLY A 41 -20.53 -22.96 -2.52
N ASN A 42 -20.45 -21.64 -2.68
CA ASN A 42 -21.08 -20.89 -3.77
C ASN A 42 -20.37 -21.00 -5.13
N TRP A 43 -19.11 -21.47 -5.15
CA TRP A 43 -18.28 -21.70 -6.34
C TRP A 43 -18.26 -20.50 -7.34
N PRO A 44 -17.75 -19.30 -6.98
CA PRO A 44 -17.89 -18.07 -7.75
C PRO A 44 -16.94 -17.99 -8.98
N LYS A 45 -16.95 -19.01 -9.83
CA LYS A 45 -16.06 -19.18 -11.00
C LYS A 45 -16.18 -18.03 -12.03
N LYS A 46 -17.27 -17.31 -12.07
CA LYS A 46 -17.50 -16.21 -13.03
C LYS A 46 -16.77 -14.91 -12.67
N GLN A 47 -16.17 -14.81 -11.48
CA GLN A 47 -15.42 -13.62 -11.08
C GLN A 47 -14.12 -13.52 -11.87
N LYS A 48 -14.08 -12.57 -12.81
CA LYS A 48 -12.86 -12.30 -13.61
C LYS A 48 -11.94 -11.34 -12.85
N GLY A 49 -10.71 -11.75 -12.64
CA GLY A 49 -9.63 -10.90 -12.16
C GLY A 49 -8.89 -10.20 -13.30
N THR A 50 -7.84 -9.44 -12.94
CA THR A 50 -6.96 -8.72 -13.85
C THR A 50 -5.53 -9.24 -13.69
N GLU A 51 -4.79 -9.37 -14.79
CA GLU A 51 -3.35 -9.63 -14.78
C GLU A 51 -2.59 -8.33 -14.50
N LEU A 52 -1.43 -8.44 -13.84
CA LEU A 52 -0.57 -7.30 -13.52
C LEU A 52 0.40 -6.95 -14.65
N TYR A 53 0.75 -7.91 -15.49
CA TYR A 53 1.67 -7.74 -16.61
C TYR A 53 1.19 -6.60 -17.54
N ASN A 54 2.10 -5.71 -17.92
CA ASN A 54 1.85 -4.50 -18.72
C ASN A 54 0.87 -3.49 -18.10
N LYS A 55 0.50 -3.62 -16.82
CA LYS A 55 -0.27 -2.60 -16.11
C LYS A 55 0.65 -1.51 -15.59
N THR A 56 0.10 -0.31 -15.43
CA THR A 56 0.80 0.82 -14.82
C THR A 56 0.44 0.91 -13.35
N ILE A 57 1.45 0.94 -12.49
CA ILE A 57 1.26 1.22 -11.06
C ILE A 57 1.88 2.56 -10.69
N GLY A 58 1.09 3.39 -10.00
CA GLY A 58 1.53 4.62 -9.36
C GLY A 58 1.99 4.34 -7.92
N ILE A 59 3.21 4.72 -7.59
CA ILE A 59 3.77 4.57 -6.24
C ILE A 59 3.97 5.96 -5.64
N ILE A 60 3.14 6.28 -4.64
CA ILE A 60 3.20 7.54 -3.90
C ILE A 60 4.07 7.33 -2.67
N GLY A 61 5.28 7.89 -2.69
CA GLY A 61 6.33 7.66 -1.71
C GLY A 61 7.31 6.58 -2.17
N THR A 62 8.52 6.97 -2.55
CA THR A 62 9.59 6.09 -3.05
C THR A 62 10.75 5.94 -2.05
N GLY A 63 10.43 6.06 -0.75
CA GLY A 63 11.35 5.71 0.34
C GLY A 63 11.68 4.22 0.36
N ALA A 64 12.22 3.70 1.45
CA ALA A 64 12.69 2.31 1.54
C ALA A 64 11.62 1.27 1.12
N ILE A 65 10.39 1.40 1.63
CA ILE A 65 9.29 0.47 1.34
C ILE A 65 8.82 0.64 -0.12
N GLY A 66 8.50 1.86 -0.55
CA GLY A 66 8.00 2.12 -1.90
C GLY A 66 9.01 1.75 -2.98
N ALA A 67 10.31 1.99 -2.76
CA ALA A 67 11.36 1.58 -3.69
C ALA A 67 11.47 0.05 -3.80
N MET A 68 11.38 -0.67 -2.67
CA MET A 68 11.39 -2.14 -2.69
C MET A 68 10.16 -2.69 -3.41
N PHE A 69 8.97 -2.11 -3.15
CA PHE A 69 7.74 -2.49 -3.82
C PHE A 69 7.78 -2.17 -5.33
N ALA A 70 8.36 -1.03 -5.73
CA ALA A 70 8.61 -0.70 -7.13
C ALA A 70 9.41 -1.79 -7.86
N ASN A 71 10.49 -2.28 -7.25
CA ASN A 71 11.29 -3.36 -7.81
C ASN A 71 10.47 -4.66 -7.97
N TYR A 72 9.59 -4.99 -7.04
CA TYR A 72 8.69 -6.16 -7.19
C TYR A 72 7.73 -5.97 -8.36
N CYS A 73 7.16 -4.78 -8.52
CA CYS A 73 6.26 -4.46 -9.64
C CYS A 73 6.96 -4.53 -10.99
N LEU A 74 8.18 -3.99 -11.09
CA LEU A 74 9.02 -4.08 -12.31
C LEU A 74 9.33 -5.55 -12.65
N ALA A 75 9.67 -6.37 -11.65
CA ALA A 75 9.92 -7.81 -11.85
C ALA A 75 8.68 -8.59 -12.34
N LEU A 76 7.47 -8.09 -12.07
CA LEU A 76 6.22 -8.62 -12.61
C LEU A 76 5.88 -8.10 -14.02
N GLY A 77 6.76 -7.31 -14.63
CA GLY A 77 6.56 -6.73 -15.96
C GLY A 77 5.56 -5.57 -15.98
N MET A 78 5.39 -4.87 -14.86
CA MET A 78 4.56 -3.66 -14.78
C MET A 78 5.38 -2.43 -15.21
N ARG A 79 4.68 -1.35 -15.59
CA ARG A 79 5.24 0.01 -15.65
C ARG A 79 5.03 0.68 -14.31
N VAL A 80 6.05 1.39 -13.82
CA VAL A 80 6.00 2.05 -12.52
C VAL A 80 6.13 3.57 -12.70
N ILE A 81 5.17 4.32 -12.19
CA ILE A 81 5.22 5.79 -12.07
C ILE A 81 5.42 6.11 -10.59
N GLY A 82 6.53 6.76 -10.25
CA GLY A 82 6.84 7.20 -8.90
C GLY A 82 6.48 8.67 -8.67
N PHE A 83 6.02 9.00 -7.48
CA PHE A 83 5.91 10.36 -6.97
C PHE A 83 6.49 10.44 -5.56
N ASP A 84 7.42 11.36 -5.35
CA ASP A 84 7.97 11.70 -4.03
C ASP A 84 8.49 13.14 -4.04
N ILE A 85 8.57 13.75 -2.85
CA ILE A 85 9.22 15.07 -2.67
C ILE A 85 10.75 14.97 -2.79
N VAL A 86 11.32 13.79 -2.48
CA VAL A 86 12.74 13.47 -2.65
C VAL A 86 12.85 12.21 -3.51
N LYS A 87 13.36 12.36 -4.72
CA LYS A 87 13.54 11.23 -5.64
C LYS A 87 14.57 10.24 -5.10
N ASN A 88 14.27 8.96 -5.21
CA ASN A 88 15.21 7.89 -4.92
C ASN A 88 16.03 7.58 -6.19
N GLU A 89 17.30 7.96 -6.17
CA GLU A 89 18.21 7.83 -7.32
C GLU A 89 18.38 6.38 -7.80
N SER A 90 18.22 5.38 -6.90
CA SER A 90 18.33 3.99 -7.28
C SER A 90 17.22 3.50 -8.22
N LEU A 91 16.13 4.24 -8.34
CA LEU A 91 15.01 3.92 -9.22
C LEU A 91 15.11 4.61 -10.60
N VAL A 92 15.78 5.75 -10.67
CA VAL A 92 15.83 6.62 -11.88
C VAL A 92 16.39 5.90 -13.11
N SER A 93 17.32 4.97 -12.90
CA SER A 93 17.99 4.23 -13.98
C SER A 93 17.30 2.92 -14.36
N LEU A 94 16.17 2.58 -13.72
CA LEU A 94 15.49 1.31 -14.00
C LEU A 94 14.59 1.43 -15.22
N ASP A 95 14.64 0.43 -16.08
CA ASP A 95 13.74 0.32 -17.21
C ASP A 95 12.27 0.21 -16.74
N ASN A 96 11.35 0.86 -17.46
CA ASN A 96 9.92 0.92 -17.12
C ASN A 96 9.59 1.62 -15.80
N PHE A 97 10.51 2.42 -15.26
CA PHE A 97 10.28 3.32 -14.13
C PHE A 97 10.43 4.78 -14.57
N GLU A 98 9.51 5.66 -14.14
CA GLU A 98 9.62 7.10 -14.32
C GLU A 98 9.04 7.85 -13.11
N TYR A 99 9.57 9.05 -12.84
CA TYR A 99 8.95 10.00 -11.90
C TYR A 99 8.04 10.97 -12.65
N SER A 100 6.86 11.25 -12.06
CA SER A 100 5.94 12.25 -12.59
C SER A 100 5.38 13.17 -11.50
N SER A 101 4.49 14.09 -11.90
CA SER A 101 3.66 14.84 -10.96
C SER A 101 2.66 13.90 -10.26
N PHE A 102 2.07 14.35 -9.15
CA PHE A 102 1.02 13.62 -8.47
C PHE A 102 -0.20 13.43 -9.37
N GLU A 103 -0.60 14.49 -10.08
CA GLU A 103 -1.74 14.52 -10.99
C GLU A 103 -1.56 13.55 -12.16
N ASP A 104 -0.36 13.51 -12.77
CA ASP A 104 -0.05 12.58 -13.85
C ASP A 104 -0.03 11.13 -13.35
N LEU A 105 0.52 10.89 -12.15
CA LEU A 105 0.53 9.56 -11.56
C LEU A 105 -0.89 9.04 -11.37
N ILE A 106 -1.78 9.82 -10.71
CA ILE A 106 -3.13 9.34 -10.41
C ILE A 106 -3.97 9.12 -11.67
N SER A 107 -3.80 9.97 -12.69
CA SER A 107 -4.56 9.88 -13.94
C SER A 107 -4.08 8.77 -14.88
N ASN A 108 -2.83 8.32 -14.76
CA ASN A 108 -2.25 7.32 -15.68
C ASN A 108 -2.07 5.92 -15.07
N SER A 109 -2.39 5.73 -13.78
CA SER A 109 -2.21 4.46 -13.10
C SER A 109 -3.45 3.57 -13.13
N ASP A 110 -3.26 2.28 -13.35
CA ASP A 110 -4.28 1.23 -13.20
C ASP A 110 -4.37 0.79 -11.73
N ILE A 111 -3.27 0.90 -11.00
CA ILE A 111 -3.13 0.58 -9.57
C ILE A 111 -2.37 1.73 -8.92
N ILE A 112 -2.76 2.15 -7.71
CA ILE A 112 -2.06 3.16 -6.93
C ILE A 112 -1.76 2.61 -5.55
N SER A 113 -0.52 2.78 -5.08
CA SER A 113 -0.06 2.33 -3.77
C SER A 113 0.59 3.48 -2.98
N LEU A 114 0.22 3.59 -1.70
CA LEU A 114 0.69 4.67 -0.83
C LEU A 114 1.76 4.17 0.14
N HIS A 115 2.88 4.90 0.18
CA HIS A 115 4.04 4.63 1.05
C HIS A 115 4.60 5.91 1.68
N VAL A 116 3.74 6.87 1.96
CA VAL A 116 4.07 8.15 2.59
C VAL A 116 3.62 8.20 4.05
N PRO A 117 4.24 9.03 4.91
CA PRO A 117 3.76 9.26 6.26
C PRO A 117 2.46 10.08 6.25
N LEU A 118 1.66 9.93 7.32
CA LEU A 118 0.52 10.81 7.56
C LEU A 118 1.01 12.14 8.17
N LEU A 119 0.87 13.18 7.40
CA LEU A 119 1.19 14.57 7.73
C LEU A 119 -0.03 15.44 7.43
N PRO A 120 -0.09 16.70 7.90
CA PRO A 120 -1.17 17.61 7.51
C PRO A 120 -1.38 17.73 6.00
N GLN A 121 -0.28 17.67 5.21
CA GLN A 121 -0.29 17.79 3.74
C GLN A 121 -0.69 16.50 3.02
N THR A 122 -0.55 15.34 3.68
CA THR A 122 -0.89 14.04 3.10
C THR A 122 -2.20 13.47 3.63
N LYS A 123 -2.80 14.12 4.64
CA LYS A 123 -4.10 13.71 5.16
C LYS A 123 -5.16 13.80 4.06
N HIS A 124 -5.88 12.70 3.85
CA HIS A 124 -6.91 12.56 2.81
C HIS A 124 -6.42 13.02 1.43
N MET A 125 -5.14 12.73 1.11
CA MET A 125 -4.61 13.03 -0.22
C MET A 125 -5.31 12.23 -1.31
N ILE A 126 -5.91 11.10 -0.95
CA ILE A 126 -6.86 10.36 -1.77
C ILE A 126 -8.26 10.64 -1.20
N ASN A 127 -8.98 11.46 -1.89
CA ASN A 127 -10.32 11.93 -1.59
C ASN A 127 -11.19 11.88 -2.84
N LYS A 128 -12.43 12.37 -2.77
CA LYS A 128 -13.35 12.36 -3.90
C LYS A 128 -12.75 13.03 -5.14
N ASP A 129 -12.17 14.22 -5.01
CA ASP A 129 -11.66 15.00 -6.15
C ASP A 129 -10.49 14.29 -6.85
N THR A 130 -9.60 13.65 -6.07
CA THR A 130 -8.49 12.88 -6.63
C THR A 130 -8.96 11.55 -7.22
N ILE A 131 -9.95 10.88 -6.61
CA ILE A 131 -10.55 9.65 -7.17
C ILE A 131 -11.24 9.95 -8.52
N ASP A 132 -11.94 11.06 -8.65
CA ASP A 132 -12.61 11.45 -9.90
C ASP A 132 -11.59 11.63 -11.05
N GLN A 133 -10.35 12.03 -10.77
CA GLN A 133 -9.25 12.18 -11.75
C GLN A 133 -8.56 10.85 -12.12
N MET A 134 -8.73 9.79 -11.35
CA MET A 134 -8.13 8.48 -11.62
C MET A 134 -8.77 7.81 -12.83
N LYS A 135 -8.11 6.76 -13.34
CA LYS A 135 -8.73 5.88 -14.33
C LYS A 135 -9.96 5.19 -13.75
N ASP A 136 -10.91 4.87 -14.60
CA ASP A 136 -12.01 3.99 -14.23
C ASP A 136 -11.50 2.59 -13.91
N CYS A 137 -12.12 1.97 -12.91
CA CYS A 137 -11.72 0.66 -12.41
C CYS A 137 -10.30 0.63 -11.80
N VAL A 138 -9.82 1.74 -11.20
CA VAL A 138 -8.54 1.78 -10.50
C VAL A 138 -8.55 0.88 -9.27
N ILE A 139 -7.39 0.33 -8.93
CA ILE A 139 -7.17 -0.41 -7.67
C ILE A 139 -6.35 0.48 -6.73
N LEU A 140 -6.75 0.56 -5.46
CA LEU A 140 -6.04 1.35 -4.45
C LEU A 140 -5.47 0.44 -3.35
N LEU A 141 -4.21 0.69 -2.96
CA LEU A 141 -3.50 -0.07 -1.95
C LEU A 141 -2.96 0.88 -0.87
N ASN A 142 -3.18 0.53 0.40
CA ASN A 142 -2.62 1.29 1.50
C ASN A 142 -2.20 0.36 2.66
N ALA A 143 -0.90 0.24 2.86
CA ALA A 143 -0.27 -0.41 4.01
C ALA A 143 0.63 0.58 4.77
N SER A 144 0.33 1.88 4.69
CA SER A 144 1.10 2.94 5.33
C SER A 144 0.40 3.53 6.54
N ARG A 145 -0.60 4.41 6.33
CA ARG A 145 -1.41 5.08 7.37
C ARG A 145 -2.84 5.29 6.87
N GLY A 146 -3.84 4.97 7.69
CA GLY A 146 -5.25 5.04 7.30
C GLY A 146 -5.70 6.42 6.86
N GLY A 147 -5.37 7.47 7.62
CA GLY A 147 -5.78 8.84 7.32
C GLY A 147 -5.21 9.46 6.03
N LEU A 148 -4.47 8.71 5.20
CA LEU A 148 -4.07 9.11 3.84
C LEU A 148 -5.24 9.05 2.86
N LEU A 149 -6.21 8.19 3.13
CA LEU A 149 -7.40 7.95 2.34
C LEU A 149 -8.62 8.50 3.08
N ASP A 150 -9.56 9.09 2.35
CA ASP A 150 -10.91 9.37 2.84
C ASP A 150 -11.75 8.10 2.66
N GLU A 151 -12.05 7.40 3.75
CA GLU A 151 -12.79 6.12 3.73
C GLU A 151 -14.20 6.27 3.15
N SER A 152 -14.84 7.44 3.32
CA SER A 152 -16.16 7.71 2.73
C SER A 152 -16.07 7.81 1.20
N ALA A 153 -15.07 8.54 0.69
CA ALA A 153 -14.84 8.67 -0.73
C ALA A 153 -14.44 7.32 -1.40
N LEU A 154 -13.69 6.47 -0.67
CA LEU A 154 -13.38 5.11 -1.14
C LEU A 154 -14.65 4.26 -1.29
N LEU A 155 -15.54 4.30 -0.30
CA LEU A 155 -16.79 3.54 -0.33
C LEU A 155 -17.69 4.00 -1.50
N ASP A 156 -17.80 5.29 -1.73
CA ASP A 156 -18.53 5.85 -2.88
C ASP A 156 -17.90 5.40 -4.21
N GLY A 157 -16.56 5.42 -4.30
CA GLY A 157 -15.82 4.95 -5.47
C GLY A 157 -16.01 3.47 -5.77
N LEU A 158 -16.08 2.61 -4.74
CA LEU A 158 -16.38 1.19 -4.87
C LEU A 158 -17.82 0.97 -5.35
N ASN A 159 -18.80 1.67 -4.74
CA ASN A 159 -20.21 1.54 -5.05
C ASN A 159 -20.52 2.02 -6.47
N SER A 160 -19.84 3.06 -6.96
CA SER A 160 -20.02 3.57 -8.34
C SER A 160 -19.26 2.75 -9.39
N GLY A 161 -18.33 1.88 -9.00
CA GLY A 161 -17.45 1.13 -9.89
C GLY A 161 -16.24 1.94 -10.40
N LYS A 162 -16.04 3.16 -9.94
CA LYS A 162 -14.83 3.96 -10.22
C LYS A 162 -13.59 3.26 -9.68
N ILE A 163 -13.70 2.63 -8.51
CA ILE A 163 -12.68 1.80 -7.88
C ILE A 163 -13.06 0.32 -8.08
N ALA A 164 -12.19 -0.47 -8.70
CA ALA A 164 -12.40 -1.89 -8.93
C ALA A 164 -12.11 -2.77 -7.70
N GLY A 165 -11.40 -2.22 -6.72
CA GLY A 165 -11.10 -2.88 -5.46
C GLY A 165 -10.04 -2.15 -4.66
N ILE A 166 -10.00 -2.45 -3.37
CA ILE A 166 -9.04 -1.87 -2.42
C ILE A 166 -8.31 -2.94 -1.62
N GLY A 167 -7.03 -2.69 -1.33
CA GLY A 167 -6.22 -3.49 -0.41
C GLY A 167 -5.75 -2.62 0.74
N LEU A 168 -6.23 -2.88 1.96
CA LEU A 168 -5.95 -2.06 3.13
C LEU A 168 -5.35 -2.89 4.26
N ASP A 169 -4.29 -2.38 4.86
CA ASP A 169 -3.74 -2.88 6.14
C ASP A 169 -3.93 -1.88 7.28
N VAL A 170 -4.36 -0.66 6.96
CA VAL A 170 -4.48 0.47 7.90
C VAL A 170 -5.79 1.24 7.66
N TYR A 171 -6.30 1.89 8.72
CA TYR A 171 -7.63 2.51 8.74
C TYR A 171 -7.59 3.86 9.45
N GLU A 172 -8.60 4.72 9.19
CA GLU A 172 -8.72 6.00 9.90
C GLU A 172 -8.92 5.81 11.41
N THR A 173 -9.62 4.74 11.78
CA THR A 173 -9.85 4.36 13.18
C THR A 173 -9.44 2.89 13.38
N GLU A 174 -8.50 2.64 14.26
CA GLU A 174 -8.02 1.31 14.65
C GLU A 174 -8.20 1.09 16.16
N PRO A 175 -8.76 -0.06 16.60
CA PRO A 175 -9.24 -1.18 15.79
C PRO A 175 -10.55 -0.87 15.06
N VAL A 176 -10.73 -1.50 13.89
CA VAL A 176 -11.91 -1.36 13.05
C VAL A 176 -13.13 -2.03 13.70
N LEU A 177 -14.28 -1.40 13.63
CA LEU A 177 -15.53 -1.98 14.12
C LEU A 177 -16.07 -3.05 13.15
N SER A 178 -16.73 -4.08 13.70
CA SER A 178 -17.26 -5.20 12.90
C SER A 178 -18.32 -4.80 11.87
N ASN A 179 -18.98 -3.66 12.05
CA ASN A 179 -19.97 -3.11 11.14
C ASN A 179 -19.40 -2.08 10.14
N ASN A 180 -18.08 -1.95 10.03
CA ASN A 180 -17.46 -1.04 9.07
C ASN A 180 -17.79 -1.47 7.64
N THR A 181 -18.46 -0.61 6.90
CA THR A 181 -18.98 -0.90 5.55
C THR A 181 -17.87 -1.03 4.51
N LEU A 182 -16.77 -0.29 4.66
CA LEU A 182 -15.63 -0.35 3.75
C LEU A 182 -14.89 -1.69 3.88
N VAL A 183 -14.63 -2.13 5.14
CA VAL A 183 -13.96 -3.41 5.42
C VAL A 183 -14.81 -4.60 4.98
N ASN A 184 -16.13 -4.51 5.15
CA ASN A 184 -17.06 -5.56 4.75
C ASN A 184 -17.47 -5.50 3.27
N HIS A 185 -16.97 -4.54 2.51
CA HIS A 185 -17.29 -4.43 1.08
C HIS A 185 -16.70 -5.62 0.30
N PRO A 186 -17.44 -6.27 -0.62
CA PRO A 186 -16.97 -7.46 -1.35
C PRO A 186 -15.67 -7.26 -2.16
N LEU A 187 -15.41 -6.02 -2.59
CA LEU A 187 -14.21 -5.66 -3.35
C LEU A 187 -13.06 -5.20 -2.45
N SER A 188 -13.19 -5.29 -1.12
CA SER A 188 -12.13 -4.99 -0.15
C SER A 188 -11.37 -6.26 0.21
N VAL A 189 -10.04 -6.14 0.24
CA VAL A 189 -9.13 -7.11 0.86
C VAL A 189 -8.42 -6.40 1.99
N THR A 190 -8.64 -6.86 3.21
CA THR A 190 -8.27 -6.11 4.41
C THR A 190 -7.49 -6.97 5.40
N THR A 191 -6.50 -6.37 6.06
CA THR A 191 -5.70 -6.99 7.12
C THR A 191 -5.62 -6.05 8.33
N PRO A 192 -5.44 -6.56 9.56
CA PRO A 192 -5.53 -5.78 10.79
C PRO A 192 -4.17 -5.16 11.19
N HIS A 193 -3.59 -4.31 10.35
CA HIS A 193 -2.33 -3.59 10.57
C HIS A 193 -1.16 -4.56 10.89
N ILE A 194 -0.92 -5.51 10.00
CA ILE A 194 0.08 -6.56 10.16
C ILE A 194 1.34 -6.38 9.28
N GLY A 195 1.49 -5.25 8.63
CA GLY A 195 2.62 -5.00 7.71
C GLY A 195 3.99 -5.32 8.31
N ALA A 196 4.18 -5.03 9.60
CA ALA A 196 5.41 -5.32 10.34
C ALA A 196 5.38 -6.64 11.15
N GLN A 197 4.31 -7.43 11.08
CA GLN A 197 4.08 -8.60 11.92
C GLN A 197 4.69 -9.88 11.32
N THR A 198 6.01 -9.88 11.11
CA THR A 198 6.77 -11.08 10.72
C THR A 198 7.90 -11.34 11.71
N SER A 199 8.34 -12.60 11.81
CA SER A 199 9.48 -13.00 12.65
C SER A 199 10.74 -12.23 12.27
N GLU A 200 10.95 -12.01 10.98
CA GLU A 200 12.09 -11.31 10.41
C GLU A 200 12.05 -9.81 10.76
N ALA A 201 10.92 -9.15 10.61
CA ALA A 201 10.76 -7.74 11.00
C ALA A 201 11.00 -7.54 12.50
N SER A 202 10.46 -8.42 13.34
CA SER A 202 10.69 -8.37 14.80
C SER A 202 12.16 -8.52 15.14
N ARG A 203 12.85 -9.50 14.52
CA ARG A 203 14.30 -9.69 14.70
C ARG A 203 15.09 -8.47 14.24
N ASN A 204 14.80 -7.96 13.04
CA ASN A 204 15.49 -6.82 12.46
C ASN A 204 15.32 -5.56 13.33
N ASN A 205 14.09 -5.30 13.79
CA ASN A 205 13.82 -4.18 14.71
C ASN A 205 14.67 -4.29 15.98
N SER A 206 14.72 -5.47 16.60
CA SER A 206 15.50 -5.70 17.81
C SER A 206 17.00 -5.50 17.57
N MET A 207 17.52 -6.04 16.47
CA MET A 207 18.95 -5.90 16.11
C MET A 207 19.33 -4.44 15.84
N ILE A 208 18.52 -3.71 15.05
CA ILE A 208 18.79 -2.31 14.71
C ILE A 208 18.74 -1.43 15.96
N VAL A 209 17.74 -1.61 16.82
CA VAL A 209 17.64 -0.84 18.08
C VAL A 209 18.83 -1.16 18.99
N THR A 210 19.21 -2.44 19.11
CA THR A 210 20.38 -2.85 19.92
C THR A 210 21.64 -2.20 19.37
N GLN A 211 21.89 -2.25 18.08
CA GLN A 211 23.05 -1.64 17.45
C GLN A 211 23.10 -0.12 17.73
N LYS A 212 22.01 0.60 17.52
CA LYS A 212 21.93 2.04 17.80
C LYS A 212 22.14 2.38 19.27
N LEU A 213 21.71 1.51 20.19
CA LEU A 213 21.98 1.68 21.64
C LEU A 213 23.47 1.44 21.97
N LEU A 214 24.10 0.39 21.42
CA LEU A 214 25.55 0.13 21.62
C LEU A 214 26.36 1.31 21.12
N GLU A 215 26.08 1.81 19.91
CA GLU A 215 26.75 2.99 19.38
C GLU A 215 26.56 4.22 20.29
N PHE A 216 25.33 4.43 20.77
CA PHE A 216 25.01 5.54 21.67
C PHE A 216 25.80 5.49 22.99
N PHE A 217 25.94 4.30 23.58
CA PHE A 217 26.70 4.13 24.83
C PHE A 217 28.20 3.87 24.61
N SER A 218 28.67 3.88 23.35
CA SER A 218 30.07 3.58 22.98
C SER A 218 30.53 2.22 23.53
N ILE A 219 29.64 1.23 23.52
CA ILE A 219 29.94 -0.15 23.95
C ILE A 219 30.30 -0.94 22.69
N ASN A 220 31.57 -1.43 22.63
CA ASN A 220 32.07 -2.28 21.54
C ASN A 220 31.81 -3.76 21.83
#